data_e2f848a4741b3e2512c0e09f9d3e9e49
#
_entry.id   e2f848a4741b3e2512c0e09f9d3e9e49
#
_cell.length_a   1.000
_cell.length_b   1.000
_cell.length_c   1.000
_cell.angle_alpha   90.00
_cell.angle_beta   90.00
_cell.angle_gamma   90.00
#
_symmetry.space_group_name_H-M   'P 1'
#
loop_
_entity.id
_entity.type
_entity.pdbx_description
1 polymer ?
#
loop_
_entity_poly.entity_id
_entity_poly.type
_entity_poly.pdbx_seq_one_letter_code
_entity_poly.pdbx_strand_id
1 'polypeptide(L)'
;VAKGAWMGSPLCRALMEEQGMEKAHDLAEYFITRVVDCLQQHHLSFNGWQEVALGHQKDTHAYLSQRAAGINSWKTVPEWKEDEIPYQIANNGYPVILCNVNNFYLDLAYDAHPDEPGHFWGGYVDESKAFSMLPFDVYRSSRTDMAGNPVEISSVGKGKTTLTASGRKQIKGVQAQLFAETIRGFQWVEYYTFPKVMGLVERGWNAHPEWETLSGAMEQQAFDRDLALFYEKISVKEMPCWSRMGINFRLPHPGLSIQDGLLYANTSIEGAQIRYTTDG
;
A
#
# COMPACT_ATOMS: atom_id res chain seq x y z
N VAL A 1 -19.65 2.62 -1.93
CA VAL A 1 -21.10 2.48 -1.64
C VAL A 1 -21.84 2.20 -2.93
N ALA A 2 -22.66 1.14 -2.93
CA ALA A 2 -23.47 0.74 -4.09
C ALA A 2 -24.62 1.75 -4.31
N LYS A 3 -24.33 2.82 -5.05
CA LYS A 3 -25.32 3.90 -5.34
C LYS A 3 -26.68 3.35 -5.79
N GLY A 4 -26.69 2.30 -6.61
CA GLY A 4 -27.92 1.66 -7.11
C GLY A 4 -28.77 1.02 -6.01
N ALA A 5 -28.15 0.37 -5.03
CA ALA A 5 -28.87 -0.27 -3.93
C ALA A 5 -29.56 0.77 -3.02
N TRP A 6 -28.89 1.85 -2.68
CA TRP A 6 -29.48 2.91 -1.84
C TRP A 6 -30.60 3.67 -2.57
N MET A 7 -30.37 4.09 -3.80
CA MET A 7 -31.39 4.77 -4.61
C MET A 7 -32.57 3.86 -4.96
N GLY A 8 -32.34 2.54 -5.04
CA GLY A 8 -33.39 1.53 -5.25
C GLY A 8 -34.25 1.25 -4.00
N SER A 9 -33.73 1.51 -2.80
CA SER A 9 -34.43 1.23 -1.54
C SER A 9 -35.53 2.26 -1.25
N PRO A 10 -36.80 1.83 -1.04
CA PRO A 10 -37.86 2.76 -0.61
C PRO A 10 -37.58 3.45 0.72
N LEU A 11 -36.95 2.74 1.67
CA LEU A 11 -36.60 3.31 2.98
C LEU A 11 -35.52 4.39 2.85
N CYS A 12 -34.51 4.16 2.01
CA CYS A 12 -33.46 5.18 1.77
C CYS A 12 -34.08 6.44 1.11
N ARG A 13 -34.97 6.28 0.12
CA ARG A 13 -35.64 7.41 -0.50
C ARG A 13 -36.51 8.18 0.47
N ALA A 14 -37.29 7.49 1.33
CA ALA A 14 -38.08 8.13 2.35
C ALA A 14 -37.21 8.91 3.35
N LEU A 15 -36.09 8.36 3.78
CA LEU A 15 -35.14 9.04 4.66
C LEU A 15 -34.52 10.25 3.96
N MET A 16 -34.15 10.14 2.68
CA MET A 16 -33.62 11.27 1.92
C MET A 16 -34.63 12.42 1.83
N GLU A 17 -35.91 12.12 1.56
CA GLU A 17 -36.97 13.09 1.51
C GLU A 17 -37.19 13.74 2.88
N GLU A 18 -37.28 12.96 3.95
CA GLU A 18 -37.43 13.42 5.33
C GLU A 18 -36.31 14.39 5.77
N GLN A 19 -35.07 14.06 5.36
CA GLN A 19 -33.86 14.78 5.77
C GLN A 19 -33.43 15.86 4.74
N GLY A 20 -34.16 16.04 3.63
CA GLY A 20 -33.82 16.99 2.58
C GLY A 20 -32.54 16.69 1.82
N MET A 21 -32.20 15.41 1.68
CA MET A 21 -30.98 14.95 0.99
C MET A 21 -31.22 14.88 -0.51
N GLU A 22 -30.25 15.40 -1.30
CA GLU A 22 -30.37 15.41 -2.76
C GLU A 22 -29.63 14.25 -3.44
N LYS A 23 -28.59 13.72 -2.80
CA LYS A 23 -27.66 12.74 -3.40
C LYS A 23 -27.53 11.50 -2.54
N ALA A 24 -27.31 10.34 -3.17
CA ALA A 24 -27.03 9.10 -2.43
C ALA A 24 -25.79 9.21 -1.51
N HIS A 25 -24.86 10.11 -1.81
CA HIS A 25 -23.70 10.39 -0.96
C HIS A 25 -24.07 11.00 0.39
N ASP A 26 -25.15 11.79 0.44
CA ASP A 26 -25.63 12.42 1.67
C ASP A 26 -26.10 11.36 2.69
N LEU A 27 -26.59 10.20 2.22
CA LEU A 27 -26.87 9.06 3.09
C LEU A 27 -25.60 8.49 3.74
N ALA A 28 -24.46 8.48 3.04
CA ALA A 28 -23.19 8.02 3.62
C ALA A 28 -22.73 8.98 4.71
N GLU A 29 -22.84 10.28 4.47
CA GLU A 29 -22.51 11.33 5.44
C GLU A 29 -23.42 11.23 6.68
N TYR A 30 -24.71 11.10 6.48
CA TYR A 30 -25.68 10.88 7.54
C TYR A 30 -25.37 9.65 8.37
N PHE A 31 -25.08 8.52 7.71
CA PHE A 31 -24.77 7.26 8.39
C PHE A 31 -23.49 7.36 9.21
N ILE A 32 -22.39 7.84 8.63
CA ILE A 32 -21.11 7.93 9.35
C ILE A 32 -21.20 8.90 10.54
N THR A 33 -21.90 10.02 10.39
CA THR A 33 -22.09 10.97 11.48
C THR A 33 -22.81 10.31 12.66
N ARG A 34 -23.90 9.57 12.41
CA ARG A 34 -24.62 8.84 13.47
C ARG A 34 -23.80 7.75 14.12
N VAL A 35 -22.99 7.03 13.34
CA VAL A 35 -22.04 6.03 13.89
C VAL A 35 -21.03 6.71 14.82
N VAL A 36 -20.47 7.82 14.38
CA VAL A 36 -19.49 8.58 15.18
C VAL A 36 -20.15 9.16 16.43
N ASP A 37 -21.38 9.68 16.36
CA ASP A 37 -22.13 10.15 17.54
C ASP A 37 -22.31 9.02 18.57
N CYS A 38 -22.68 7.83 18.11
CA CYS A 38 -22.82 6.65 18.98
C CYS A 38 -21.49 6.28 19.64
N LEU A 39 -20.37 6.26 18.88
CA LEU A 39 -19.06 5.99 19.42
C LEU A 39 -18.63 7.03 20.47
N GLN A 40 -18.92 8.31 20.22
CA GLN A 40 -18.60 9.39 21.17
C GLN A 40 -19.36 9.24 22.50
N GLN A 41 -20.61 8.76 22.48
CA GLN A 41 -21.37 8.46 23.71
C GLN A 41 -20.69 7.39 24.56
N HIS A 42 -19.89 6.54 23.94
CA HIS A 42 -19.11 5.49 24.60
C HIS A 42 -17.63 5.86 24.79
N HIS A 43 -17.25 7.13 24.58
CA HIS A 43 -15.86 7.63 24.66
C HIS A 43 -14.90 6.90 23.70
N LEU A 44 -15.37 6.48 22.54
CA LEU A 44 -14.60 5.78 21.51
C LEU A 44 -14.33 6.71 20.33
N SER A 45 -13.13 6.59 19.75
CA SER A 45 -12.78 7.16 18.47
C SER A 45 -13.08 6.14 17.35
N PHE A 46 -13.11 6.59 16.10
CA PHE A 46 -13.29 5.69 14.97
C PHE A 46 -12.04 5.60 14.11
N ASN A 47 -11.84 4.44 13.50
CA ASN A 47 -10.98 4.22 12.36
C ASN A 47 -11.84 3.90 11.15
N GLY A 48 -11.35 4.23 9.95
CA GLY A 48 -12.06 3.89 8.72
C GLY A 48 -11.12 3.88 7.52
N TRP A 49 -11.61 3.31 6.43
CA TRP A 49 -10.96 3.45 5.13
C TRP A 49 -11.14 4.87 4.60
N GLN A 50 -10.30 5.28 3.67
CA GLN A 50 -10.28 6.65 3.11
C GLN A 50 -11.64 7.16 2.65
N GLU A 51 -12.55 6.28 2.24
CA GLU A 51 -13.89 6.63 1.77
C GLU A 51 -14.73 7.33 2.84
N VAL A 52 -14.47 7.11 4.14
CA VAL A 52 -15.16 7.82 5.22
C VAL A 52 -14.67 9.25 5.44
N ALA A 53 -13.59 9.64 4.79
CA ALA A 53 -13.04 11.00 4.87
C ALA A 53 -13.20 11.79 3.56
N LEU A 54 -13.94 11.25 2.58
CA LEU A 54 -14.06 11.85 1.24
C LEU A 54 -15.46 12.39 0.96
N GLY A 55 -15.52 13.51 0.25
CA GLY A 55 -16.76 14.04 -0.34
C GLY A 55 -17.71 14.74 0.63
N HIS A 56 -17.32 15.00 1.87
CA HIS A 56 -18.16 15.64 2.86
C HIS A 56 -18.18 17.17 2.72
N GLN A 57 -19.20 17.79 3.33
CA GLN A 57 -19.25 19.23 3.54
C GLN A 57 -18.16 19.67 4.54
N LYS A 58 -17.76 20.94 4.50
CA LYS A 58 -16.68 21.47 5.32
C LYS A 58 -16.88 21.22 6.83
N ASP A 59 -18.10 21.41 7.31
CA ASP A 59 -18.42 21.25 8.74
C ASP A 59 -18.37 19.77 9.15
N THR A 60 -18.83 18.87 8.29
CA THR A 60 -18.71 17.42 8.51
C THR A 60 -17.25 16.98 8.50
N HIS A 61 -16.40 17.50 7.60
CA HIS A 61 -14.95 17.25 7.66
C HIS A 61 -14.35 17.68 8.99
N ALA A 62 -14.68 18.89 9.49
CA ALA A 62 -14.18 19.37 10.77
C ALA A 62 -14.68 18.51 11.94
N TYR A 63 -15.93 18.06 11.89
CA TYR A 63 -16.52 17.16 12.89
C TYR A 63 -15.84 15.81 12.93
N LEU A 64 -15.67 15.15 11.78
CA LEU A 64 -15.10 13.80 11.67
C LEU A 64 -13.60 13.80 11.96
N SER A 65 -12.84 14.76 11.44
CA SER A 65 -11.37 14.79 11.60
C SER A 65 -10.92 14.90 13.05
N GLN A 66 -11.70 15.61 13.89
CA GLN A 66 -11.43 15.74 15.32
C GLN A 66 -11.71 14.46 16.12
N ARG A 67 -12.45 13.51 15.55
CA ARG A 67 -12.92 12.28 16.21
C ARG A 67 -12.30 11.01 15.65
N ALA A 68 -11.64 11.13 14.50
CA ALA A 68 -10.93 10.02 13.89
C ALA A 68 -9.66 9.68 14.68
N ALA A 69 -9.43 8.41 14.98
CA ALA A 69 -8.16 7.90 15.47
C ALA A 69 -7.21 7.55 14.31
N GLY A 70 -7.74 7.19 13.15
CA GLY A 70 -6.97 6.90 11.94
C GLY A 70 -7.83 6.71 10.70
N ILE A 71 -7.37 7.21 9.57
CA ILE A 71 -7.95 6.96 8.26
C ILE A 71 -6.94 6.15 7.44
N ASN A 72 -7.31 4.91 7.11
CA ASN A 72 -6.50 4.01 6.31
C ASN A 72 -6.61 4.41 4.84
N SER A 73 -5.57 5.02 4.30
CA SER A 73 -5.54 5.44 2.90
C SER A 73 -4.78 4.43 2.04
N TRP A 74 -5.43 3.93 0.97
CA TRP A 74 -4.95 2.78 0.22
C TRP A 74 -4.80 3.00 -1.29
N LYS A 75 -5.61 3.89 -1.88
CA LYS A 75 -5.60 4.15 -3.33
C LYS A 75 -4.40 5.03 -3.71
N THR A 76 -3.29 4.40 -4.00
CA THR A 76 -2.02 5.07 -4.28
C THR A 76 -1.38 4.65 -5.59
N VAL A 77 -2.10 3.89 -6.42
CA VAL A 77 -1.66 3.52 -7.76
C VAL A 77 -1.75 4.74 -8.68
N PRO A 78 -0.65 5.23 -9.27
CA PRO A 78 -0.63 6.45 -10.07
C PRO A 78 -1.57 6.41 -11.28
N GLU A 79 -1.73 5.25 -11.91
CA GLU A 79 -2.58 5.03 -13.08
C GLU A 79 -4.07 5.23 -12.78
N TRP A 80 -4.46 5.10 -11.51
CA TRP A 80 -5.85 5.37 -11.07
C TRP A 80 -6.14 6.86 -10.89
N LYS A 81 -5.08 7.71 -10.86
CA LYS A 81 -5.20 9.15 -10.62
C LYS A 81 -5.86 9.51 -9.29
N GLU A 82 -5.68 8.65 -8.29
CA GLU A 82 -6.21 8.81 -6.93
C GLU A 82 -5.08 8.83 -5.87
N ASP A 83 -3.84 8.84 -6.29
CA ASP A 83 -2.63 8.80 -5.45
C ASP A 83 -2.38 10.09 -4.63
N GLU A 84 -3.18 11.14 -4.86
CA GLU A 84 -3.19 12.37 -4.05
C GLU A 84 -4.04 12.25 -2.77
N ILE A 85 -4.96 11.28 -2.70
CA ILE A 85 -5.94 11.13 -1.64
C ILE A 85 -5.30 11.11 -0.23
N PRO A 86 -4.21 10.37 0.04
CA PRO A 86 -3.60 10.36 1.38
C PRO A 86 -3.25 11.76 1.88
N TYR A 87 -2.69 12.59 1.00
CA TYR A 87 -2.26 13.94 1.36
C TYR A 87 -3.41 14.94 1.42
N GLN A 88 -4.42 14.77 0.60
CA GLN A 88 -5.66 15.57 0.71
C GLN A 88 -6.35 15.33 2.05
N ILE A 89 -6.48 14.08 2.49
CA ILE A 89 -7.06 13.70 3.78
C ILE A 89 -6.22 14.27 4.94
N ALA A 90 -4.89 14.11 4.88
CA ALA A 90 -3.98 14.63 5.90
C ALA A 90 -4.03 16.16 5.99
N ASN A 91 -4.07 16.86 4.85
CA ASN A 91 -4.18 18.32 4.80
C ASN A 91 -5.54 18.83 5.34
N ASN A 92 -6.58 18.01 5.27
CA ASN A 92 -7.89 18.26 5.87
C ASN A 92 -7.95 17.94 7.38
N GLY A 93 -6.81 17.59 8.00
CA GLY A 93 -6.68 17.42 9.44
C GLY A 93 -6.98 16.02 9.98
N TYR A 94 -7.28 15.04 9.12
CA TYR A 94 -7.45 13.66 9.58
C TYR A 94 -6.11 12.99 9.86
N PRO A 95 -6.01 12.19 10.95
CA PRO A 95 -4.88 11.29 11.14
C PRO A 95 -4.89 10.20 10.06
N VAL A 96 -3.80 10.03 9.32
CA VAL A 96 -3.68 9.11 8.19
C VAL A 96 -2.72 7.98 8.50
N ILE A 97 -3.15 6.76 8.23
CA ILE A 97 -2.34 5.55 8.18
C ILE A 97 -2.17 5.17 6.72
N LEU A 98 -0.95 5.12 6.25
CA LEU A 98 -0.63 4.82 4.85
C LEU A 98 -0.65 3.31 4.62
N CYS A 99 -1.64 2.86 3.86
CA CYS A 99 -1.90 1.46 3.51
C CYS A 99 -1.72 1.23 2.01
N ASN A 100 -0.73 1.87 1.41
CA ASN A 100 -0.52 1.92 -0.04
C ASN A 100 -0.66 0.55 -0.68
N VAL A 101 -1.67 0.37 -1.56
CA VAL A 101 -1.94 -0.92 -2.20
C VAL A 101 -0.73 -1.43 -2.98
N ASN A 102 -0.08 -0.56 -3.71
CA ASN A 102 1.08 -0.87 -4.54
C ASN A 102 2.41 -1.03 -3.78
N ASN A 103 2.39 -0.91 -2.44
CA ASN A 103 3.54 -1.12 -1.57
C ASN A 103 3.28 -2.16 -0.47
N PHE A 104 2.06 -2.19 0.12
CA PHE A 104 1.79 -2.87 1.38
C PHE A 104 0.64 -3.88 1.35
N TYR A 105 0.04 -4.16 0.20
CA TYR A 105 -0.92 -5.25 0.08
C TYR A 105 -0.16 -6.56 -0.15
N LEU A 106 0.07 -7.28 0.93
CA LEU A 106 0.90 -8.48 0.95
C LEU A 106 0.29 -9.65 0.17
N ASP A 107 -1.04 -9.67 0.03
CA ASP A 107 -1.82 -10.66 -0.72
C ASP A 107 -1.75 -10.49 -2.25
N LEU A 108 -1.21 -9.38 -2.75
CA LEU A 108 -0.94 -9.24 -4.19
C LEU A 108 0.25 -10.10 -4.61
N ALA A 109 0.22 -10.59 -5.85
CA ALA A 109 1.28 -11.41 -6.42
C ALA A 109 2.64 -10.67 -6.38
N TYR A 110 3.71 -11.41 -6.17
CA TYR A 110 5.06 -10.83 -6.16
C TYR A 110 5.53 -10.40 -7.54
N ASP A 111 5.23 -11.19 -8.56
CA ASP A 111 5.61 -10.94 -9.94
C ASP A 111 4.61 -11.54 -10.93
N ALA A 112 4.91 -11.43 -12.23
CA ALA A 112 4.05 -11.89 -13.33
C ALA A 112 4.24 -13.37 -13.69
N HIS A 113 4.99 -14.16 -12.91
CA HIS A 113 5.18 -15.57 -13.20
C HIS A 113 3.84 -16.32 -13.14
N PRO A 114 3.52 -17.21 -14.10
CA PRO A 114 2.22 -17.91 -14.15
C PRO A 114 1.88 -18.72 -12.90
N ASP A 115 2.89 -19.23 -12.19
CA ASP A 115 2.72 -20.02 -10.97
C ASP A 115 2.73 -19.16 -9.69
N GLU A 116 2.98 -17.85 -9.82
CA GLU A 116 2.97 -16.95 -8.66
C GLU A 116 1.53 -16.74 -8.19
N PRO A 117 1.21 -17.07 -6.92
CA PRO A 117 -0.12 -16.90 -6.38
C PRO A 117 -0.44 -15.44 -6.07
N GLY A 118 -1.73 -15.12 -6.01
CA GLY A 118 -2.21 -13.80 -5.62
C GLY A 118 -2.92 -13.07 -6.75
N HIS A 119 -3.58 -11.98 -6.37
CA HIS A 119 -4.15 -11.05 -7.32
C HIS A 119 -3.13 -10.01 -7.75
N PHE A 120 -3.39 -9.31 -8.86
CA PHE A 120 -2.52 -8.24 -9.38
C PHE A 120 -3.31 -6.99 -9.79
N TRP A 121 -4.53 -6.84 -9.28
CA TRP A 121 -5.39 -5.68 -9.60
C TRP A 121 -4.81 -4.32 -9.16
N GLY A 122 -3.88 -4.32 -8.18
CA GLY A 122 -3.10 -3.16 -7.74
C GLY A 122 -1.66 -3.14 -8.26
N GLY A 123 -1.34 -4.03 -9.22
CA GLY A 123 0.02 -4.31 -9.68
C GLY A 123 0.69 -5.42 -8.88
N TYR A 124 1.94 -5.70 -9.17
CA TYR A 124 2.75 -6.65 -8.42
C TYR A 124 3.38 -5.97 -7.22
N VAL A 125 3.43 -6.67 -6.09
CA VAL A 125 4.02 -6.17 -4.85
C VAL A 125 5.04 -7.18 -4.33
N ASP A 126 6.30 -6.79 -4.36
CA ASP A 126 7.41 -7.51 -3.76
C ASP A 126 8.01 -6.74 -2.57
N GLU A 127 9.04 -7.27 -1.97
CA GLU A 127 9.76 -6.65 -0.86
C GLU A 127 10.43 -5.33 -1.23
N SER A 128 10.84 -5.15 -2.49
CA SER A 128 11.46 -3.91 -2.98
C SER A 128 10.44 -2.78 -3.06
N LYS A 129 9.20 -3.08 -3.45
CA LYS A 129 8.11 -2.10 -3.44
C LYS A 129 7.73 -1.69 -2.03
N ALA A 130 7.68 -2.64 -1.09
CA ALA A 130 7.45 -2.31 0.31
C ALA A 130 8.60 -1.45 0.88
N PHE A 131 9.85 -1.78 0.52
CA PHE A 131 11.05 -1.02 0.89
C PHE A 131 11.06 0.39 0.30
N SER A 132 10.62 0.58 -0.96
CA SER A 132 10.68 1.86 -1.68
C SER A 132 9.69 2.91 -1.18
N MET A 133 8.74 2.54 -0.32
CA MET A 133 7.72 3.45 0.18
C MET A 133 8.32 4.63 0.94
N LEU A 134 7.84 5.84 0.66
CA LEU A 134 8.20 7.09 1.32
C LEU A 134 6.95 7.71 1.95
N PRO A 135 6.82 7.70 3.29
CA PRO A 135 5.62 8.23 3.96
C PRO A 135 5.34 9.71 3.68
N PHE A 136 6.39 10.47 3.41
CA PHE A 136 6.30 11.91 3.20
C PHE A 136 6.52 12.35 1.74
N ASP A 137 6.67 11.36 0.83
CA ASP A 137 6.65 11.54 -0.62
C ASP A 137 6.07 10.30 -1.31
N VAL A 138 4.76 10.08 -1.12
CA VAL A 138 4.06 8.87 -1.63
C VAL A 138 4.20 8.70 -3.15
N TYR A 139 4.40 9.79 -3.89
CA TYR A 139 4.52 9.73 -5.34
C TYR A 139 5.77 9.00 -5.78
N ARG A 140 6.90 9.19 -5.10
CA ARG A 140 8.16 8.50 -5.38
C ARG A 140 8.24 7.08 -4.78
N SER A 141 7.18 6.65 -4.06
CA SER A 141 7.08 5.28 -3.55
C SER A 141 6.86 4.24 -4.65
N SER A 142 6.35 4.65 -5.82
CA SER A 142 6.11 3.77 -6.97
C SER A 142 7.24 3.91 -7.98
N ARG A 143 8.22 3.01 -7.91
CA ARG A 143 9.35 2.97 -8.87
C ARG A 143 9.05 2.20 -10.14
N THR A 144 7.94 1.48 -10.14
CA THR A 144 7.41 0.78 -11.32
C THR A 144 5.91 1.04 -11.45
N ASP A 145 5.40 0.95 -12.67
CA ASP A 145 3.96 0.94 -12.96
C ASP A 145 3.29 -0.39 -12.53
N MET A 146 1.98 -0.52 -12.77
CA MET A 146 1.23 -1.76 -12.44
C MET A 146 1.76 -2.99 -13.19
N ALA A 147 2.35 -2.82 -14.37
CA ALA A 147 2.91 -3.90 -15.18
C ALA A 147 4.36 -4.24 -14.81
N GLY A 148 4.99 -3.47 -13.90
CA GLY A 148 6.38 -3.67 -13.49
C GLY A 148 7.40 -2.89 -14.31
N ASN A 149 6.99 -2.01 -15.24
CA ASN A 149 7.92 -1.19 -16.01
C ASN A 149 8.43 -0.02 -15.15
N PRO A 150 9.72 0.38 -15.27
CA PRO A 150 10.27 1.52 -14.55
C PRO A 150 9.52 2.83 -14.86
N VAL A 151 9.27 3.64 -13.82
CA VAL A 151 8.70 4.99 -13.98
C VAL A 151 9.75 6.08 -13.77
N GLU A 152 9.55 7.23 -14.42
CA GLU A 152 10.42 8.39 -14.27
C GLU A 152 10.11 9.11 -12.93
N ILE A 153 10.92 8.82 -11.92
CA ILE A 153 10.75 9.30 -10.55
C ILE A 153 10.71 10.82 -10.44
N SER A 154 11.47 11.52 -11.28
CA SER A 154 11.55 12.99 -11.26
C SER A 154 10.24 13.69 -11.66
N SER A 155 9.32 12.97 -12.25
CA SER A 155 8.06 13.53 -12.80
C SER A 155 6.80 13.09 -12.06
N VAL A 156 6.83 12.03 -11.26
CA VAL A 156 5.60 11.37 -10.70
C VAL A 156 4.76 12.27 -9.79
N GLY A 157 5.38 13.18 -9.05
CA GLY A 157 4.68 14.10 -8.13
C GLY A 157 4.41 15.51 -8.72
N LYS A 158 4.78 15.75 -9.97
CA LYS A 158 4.70 17.09 -10.54
C LYS A 158 3.26 17.58 -10.67
N GLY A 159 2.96 18.73 -10.05
CA GLY A 159 1.63 19.34 -10.08
C GLY A 159 0.58 18.69 -9.16
N LYS A 160 0.99 17.69 -8.35
CA LYS A 160 0.10 17.00 -7.41
C LYS A 160 0.08 17.68 -6.03
N THR A 161 -0.92 17.31 -5.21
CA THR A 161 -1.08 17.78 -3.83
C THR A 161 0.15 17.45 -2.99
N THR A 162 0.74 18.45 -2.34
CA THR A 162 1.84 18.27 -1.39
C THR A 162 1.35 18.35 0.05
N LEU A 163 2.06 17.74 0.98
CA LEU A 163 1.75 17.85 2.40
C LEU A 163 2.03 19.27 2.90
N THR A 164 1.03 19.86 3.53
CA THR A 164 1.22 21.07 4.34
C THR A 164 1.99 20.73 5.63
N ALA A 165 2.52 21.75 6.32
CA ALA A 165 3.19 21.55 7.61
C ALA A 165 2.26 20.90 8.68
N SER A 166 0.96 21.21 8.64
CA SER A 166 -0.07 20.56 9.47
C SER A 166 -0.39 19.16 9.00
N GLY A 167 -0.56 18.96 7.69
CA GLY A 167 -0.81 17.63 7.09
C GLY A 167 0.31 16.64 7.37
N ARG A 168 1.57 17.08 7.33
CA ARG A 168 2.72 16.23 7.69
C ARG A 168 2.60 15.64 9.10
N LYS A 169 2.07 16.40 10.07
CA LYS A 169 1.83 15.92 11.43
C LYS A 169 0.69 14.90 11.53
N GLN A 170 -0.14 14.81 10.52
CA GLN A 170 -1.25 13.87 10.45
C GLN A 170 -0.87 12.51 9.87
N ILE A 171 0.28 12.36 9.25
CA ILE A 171 0.79 11.03 8.88
C ILE A 171 1.22 10.32 10.17
N LYS A 172 0.48 9.27 10.55
CA LYS A 172 0.65 8.56 11.83
C LYS A 172 1.49 7.29 11.71
N GLY A 173 1.57 6.73 10.51
CA GLY A 173 2.36 5.53 10.27
C GLY A 173 1.98 4.83 8.97
N VAL A 174 2.51 3.62 8.85
CA VAL A 174 2.32 2.71 7.73
C VAL A 174 1.67 1.42 8.21
N GLN A 175 0.89 0.76 7.37
CA GLN A 175 0.25 -0.52 7.69
C GLN A 175 0.17 -1.39 6.45
N ALA A 176 0.53 -2.67 6.59
CA ALA A 176 0.31 -3.66 5.54
C ALA A 176 -1.05 -4.34 5.69
N GLN A 177 -1.60 -4.80 4.57
CA GLN A 177 -2.82 -5.59 4.49
C GLN A 177 -2.50 -7.00 3.99
N LEU A 178 -3.21 -7.99 4.51
CA LEU A 178 -3.21 -9.36 4.02
C LEU A 178 -4.66 -9.83 3.94
N PHE A 179 -5.27 -9.71 2.77
CA PHE A 179 -6.63 -10.18 2.53
C PHE A 179 -6.62 -11.67 2.13
N ALA A 180 -7.73 -12.35 2.37
CA ALA A 180 -7.77 -13.80 2.41
C ALA A 180 -8.28 -14.48 1.12
N GLU A 181 -8.56 -13.73 0.06
CA GLU A 181 -9.24 -14.25 -1.14
C GLU A 181 -8.50 -15.41 -1.81
N THR A 182 -7.17 -15.42 -1.76
CA THR A 182 -6.33 -16.47 -2.35
C THR A 182 -5.61 -17.34 -1.32
N ILE A 183 -5.83 -17.11 -0.01
CA ILE A 183 -5.19 -17.84 1.08
C ILE A 183 -5.90 -19.19 1.27
N ARG A 184 -5.16 -20.31 1.13
CA ARG A 184 -5.66 -21.69 1.24
C ARG A 184 -5.13 -22.46 2.46
N GLY A 185 -4.48 -21.77 3.40
CA GLY A 185 -3.89 -22.36 4.59
C GLY A 185 -2.79 -21.50 5.17
N PHE A 186 -2.26 -21.87 6.34
CA PHE A 186 -1.31 -21.04 7.08
C PHE A 186 0.02 -20.83 6.33
N GLN A 187 0.47 -21.83 5.59
CA GLN A 187 1.66 -21.71 4.74
C GLN A 187 1.56 -20.60 3.66
N TRP A 188 0.32 -20.25 3.23
CA TRP A 188 0.09 -19.14 2.32
C TRP A 188 0.19 -17.79 3.01
N VAL A 189 -0.24 -17.71 4.28
CA VAL A 189 -0.03 -16.52 5.11
C VAL A 189 1.46 -16.21 5.23
N GLU A 190 2.26 -17.23 5.52
CA GLU A 190 3.71 -17.09 5.61
C GLU A 190 4.33 -16.69 4.28
N TYR A 191 3.95 -17.35 3.18
CA TYR A 191 4.45 -17.07 1.84
C TYR A 191 4.17 -15.63 1.40
N TYR A 192 2.95 -15.14 1.60
CA TYR A 192 2.59 -13.75 1.25
C TYR A 192 3.24 -12.72 2.16
N THR A 193 3.46 -13.08 3.41
CA THR A 193 4.04 -12.16 4.40
C THR A 193 5.55 -12.02 4.24
N PHE A 194 6.27 -13.12 4.05
CA PHE A 194 7.74 -13.12 4.01
C PHE A 194 8.28 -13.34 2.60
N PRO A 195 9.18 -12.45 2.12
CA PRO A 195 9.88 -11.36 2.80
C PRO A 195 9.22 -9.98 2.75
N LYS A 196 8.08 -9.76 2.08
CA LYS A 196 7.46 -8.41 1.88
C LYS A 196 7.37 -7.56 3.13
N VAL A 197 6.98 -8.17 4.26
CA VAL A 197 6.81 -7.47 5.54
C VAL A 197 8.10 -6.78 6.01
N MET A 198 9.26 -7.25 5.56
CA MET A 198 10.55 -6.63 5.93
C MET A 198 10.69 -5.22 5.36
N GLY A 199 10.13 -4.96 4.18
CA GLY A 199 10.08 -3.60 3.62
C GLY A 199 9.20 -2.67 4.46
N LEU A 200 8.05 -3.15 4.93
CA LEU A 200 7.20 -2.40 5.88
C LEU A 200 7.96 -2.10 7.20
N VAL A 201 8.63 -3.10 7.75
CA VAL A 201 9.41 -2.95 8.99
C VAL A 201 10.51 -1.90 8.81
N GLU A 202 11.25 -1.96 7.69
CA GLU A 202 12.27 -0.95 7.37
C GLU A 202 11.68 0.46 7.31
N ARG A 203 10.52 0.64 6.67
CA ARG A 203 9.85 1.96 6.61
C ARG A 203 9.31 2.40 7.96
N GLY A 204 8.82 1.48 8.78
CA GLY A 204 8.35 1.79 10.13
C GLY A 204 9.45 2.32 11.05
N TRP A 205 10.66 1.77 10.94
CA TRP A 205 11.83 2.17 11.74
C TRP A 205 12.62 3.32 11.12
N ASN A 206 12.67 3.41 9.78
CA ASN A 206 13.40 4.43 9.04
C ASN A 206 12.48 5.14 8.04
N ALA A 207 11.67 6.08 8.55
CA ALA A 207 10.73 6.86 7.73
C ALA A 207 11.43 7.89 6.81
N HIS A 208 12.71 8.16 7.02
CA HIS A 208 13.50 9.18 6.31
C HIS A 208 14.82 8.58 5.79
N PRO A 209 14.79 7.72 4.77
CA PRO A 209 16.02 7.22 4.16
C PRO A 209 16.77 8.35 3.46
N GLU A 210 18.09 8.19 3.32
CA GLU A 210 18.97 9.21 2.72
C GLU A 210 18.49 9.65 1.32
N TRP A 211 18.05 8.70 0.51
CA TRP A 211 17.58 8.95 -0.85
C TRP A 211 16.24 9.73 -0.92
N GLU A 212 15.50 9.91 0.17
CA GLU A 212 14.32 10.79 0.23
C GLU A 212 14.69 12.25 -0.10
N THR A 213 15.87 12.70 0.31
CA THR A 213 16.31 14.10 0.15
C THR A 213 17.13 14.33 -1.11
N LEU A 214 17.49 13.27 -1.83
CA LEU A 214 18.30 13.32 -3.04
C LEU A 214 17.43 13.34 -4.30
N SER A 215 18.05 13.59 -5.45
CA SER A 215 17.40 13.60 -6.76
C SER A 215 18.33 13.10 -7.87
N GLY A 216 17.76 12.64 -8.99
CA GLY A 216 18.49 12.19 -10.17
C GLY A 216 19.42 11.02 -9.88
N ALA A 217 20.61 11.02 -10.48
CA ALA A 217 21.57 9.91 -10.35
C ALA A 217 22.03 9.65 -8.90
N MET A 218 22.15 10.67 -8.07
CA MET A 218 22.52 10.50 -6.66
C MET A 218 21.43 9.81 -5.85
N GLU A 219 20.19 10.14 -6.12
CA GLU A 219 19.03 9.49 -5.52
C GLU A 219 18.99 7.99 -5.89
N GLN A 220 19.14 7.70 -7.19
CA GLN A 220 19.13 6.32 -7.67
C GLN A 220 20.29 5.51 -7.07
N GLN A 221 21.51 6.05 -7.04
CA GLN A 221 22.66 5.37 -6.44
C GLN A 221 22.49 5.09 -4.95
N ALA A 222 21.93 6.05 -4.20
CA ALA A 222 21.67 5.86 -2.78
C ALA A 222 20.58 4.82 -2.55
N PHE A 223 19.51 4.85 -3.33
CA PHE A 223 18.45 3.84 -3.29
C PHE A 223 18.98 2.44 -3.60
N ASP A 224 19.72 2.27 -4.70
CA ASP A 224 20.26 0.98 -5.13
C ASP A 224 21.21 0.38 -4.08
N ARG A 225 22.07 1.21 -3.49
CA ARG A 225 22.95 0.80 -2.38
C ARG A 225 22.15 0.32 -1.18
N ASP A 226 21.15 1.09 -0.74
CA ASP A 226 20.37 0.76 0.44
C ASP A 226 19.47 -0.47 0.19
N LEU A 227 18.95 -0.62 -1.03
CA LEU A 227 18.20 -1.82 -1.44
C LEU A 227 19.08 -3.06 -1.47
N ALA A 228 20.32 -2.95 -1.98
CA ALA A 228 21.27 -4.07 -1.96
C ALA A 228 21.60 -4.51 -0.53
N LEU A 229 21.85 -3.58 0.38
CA LEU A 229 22.06 -3.88 1.80
C LEU A 229 20.82 -4.50 2.47
N PHE A 230 19.63 -4.09 2.05
CA PHE A 230 18.37 -4.68 2.53
C PHE A 230 18.26 -6.15 2.09
N TYR A 231 18.52 -6.45 0.82
CA TYR A 231 18.52 -7.82 0.31
C TYR A 231 19.60 -8.68 0.95
N GLU A 232 20.80 -8.15 1.15
CA GLU A 232 21.89 -8.85 1.85
C GLU A 232 21.45 -9.26 3.27
N LYS A 233 20.85 -8.35 4.04
CA LYS A 233 20.37 -8.66 5.39
C LYS A 233 19.28 -9.73 5.38
N ILE A 234 18.34 -9.67 4.43
CA ILE A 234 17.27 -10.66 4.31
C ILE A 234 17.87 -12.03 3.96
N SER A 235 18.73 -12.10 2.96
CA SER A 235 19.26 -13.37 2.45
C SER A 235 20.24 -14.03 3.42
N VAL A 236 21.14 -13.26 4.02
CA VAL A 236 22.22 -13.80 4.88
C VAL A 236 21.76 -14.05 6.32
N LYS A 237 20.80 -13.26 6.83
CA LYS A 237 20.40 -13.32 8.23
C LYS A 237 18.97 -13.85 8.41
N GLU A 238 17.99 -13.22 7.76
CA GLU A 238 16.57 -13.47 8.06
C GLU A 238 16.10 -14.80 7.43
N MET A 239 16.37 -15.05 6.16
CA MET A 239 15.94 -16.29 5.50
C MET A 239 16.52 -17.56 6.16
N PRO A 240 17.82 -17.64 6.55
CA PRO A 240 18.32 -18.75 7.32
C PRO A 240 17.65 -18.92 8.69
N CYS A 241 17.25 -17.82 9.31
CA CYS A 241 16.49 -17.85 10.56
C CYS A 241 15.10 -18.44 10.34
N TRP A 242 14.36 -17.93 9.34
CA TRP A 242 13.04 -18.43 8.99
C TRP A 242 13.06 -19.89 8.58
N SER A 243 14.07 -20.32 7.82
CA SER A 243 14.25 -21.71 7.45
C SER A 243 14.41 -22.63 8.67
N ARG A 244 15.21 -22.22 9.69
CA ARG A 244 15.34 -22.98 10.94
C ARG A 244 14.04 -23.02 11.76
N MET A 245 13.20 -21.99 11.64
CA MET A 245 11.90 -21.89 12.29
C MET A 245 10.79 -22.65 11.54
N GLY A 246 11.07 -23.16 10.34
CA GLY A 246 10.09 -23.85 9.48
C GLY A 246 9.06 -22.91 8.85
N ILE A 247 9.38 -21.61 8.72
CA ILE A 247 8.52 -20.63 8.06
C ILE A 247 8.58 -20.81 6.55
N ASN A 248 7.42 -20.85 5.89
CA ASN A 248 7.29 -20.99 4.44
C ASN A 248 7.41 -19.63 3.74
N PHE A 249 8.60 -19.04 3.72
CA PHE A 249 8.82 -17.78 3.03
C PHE A 249 9.02 -17.97 1.52
N ARG A 250 8.64 -16.96 0.75
CA ARG A 250 8.80 -16.95 -0.70
C ARG A 250 10.29 -16.88 -1.10
N LEU A 251 10.69 -17.73 -2.05
CA LEU A 251 11.93 -17.57 -2.82
C LEU A 251 11.57 -17.06 -4.23
N PRO A 252 12.24 -16.02 -4.74
CA PRO A 252 11.96 -15.51 -6.08
C PRO A 252 12.31 -16.55 -7.16
N HIS A 253 11.53 -16.58 -8.23
CA HIS A 253 11.88 -17.31 -9.42
C HIS A 253 13.18 -16.75 -10.01
N PRO A 254 14.10 -17.61 -10.52
CA PRO A 254 15.29 -17.13 -11.19
C PRO A 254 14.94 -16.29 -12.42
N GLY A 255 15.61 -15.16 -12.58
CA GLY A 255 15.61 -14.46 -13.84
C GLY A 255 16.35 -15.27 -14.89
N LEU A 256 15.75 -15.46 -16.07
CA LEU A 256 16.32 -16.26 -17.16
C LEU A 256 16.44 -15.44 -18.44
N SER A 257 17.55 -15.56 -19.14
CA SER A 257 17.71 -15.03 -20.49
C SER A 257 18.49 -15.96 -21.38
N ILE A 258 18.21 -15.95 -22.69
CA ILE A 258 18.98 -16.69 -23.68
C ILE A 258 19.68 -15.66 -24.56
N GLN A 259 21.02 -15.73 -24.61
CA GLN A 259 21.86 -14.89 -25.45
C GLN A 259 22.88 -15.77 -26.17
N ASP A 260 22.94 -15.65 -27.49
CA ASP A 260 23.86 -16.43 -28.35
C ASP A 260 23.78 -17.96 -28.12
N GLY A 261 22.58 -18.46 -27.83
CA GLY A 261 22.32 -19.89 -27.57
C GLY A 261 22.74 -20.35 -26.18
N LEU A 262 23.19 -19.46 -25.29
CA LEU A 262 23.52 -19.74 -23.89
C LEU A 262 22.42 -19.27 -22.96
N LEU A 263 22.09 -20.10 -21.96
CA LEU A 263 21.15 -19.77 -20.88
C LEU A 263 21.88 -19.03 -19.76
N TYR A 264 21.44 -17.83 -19.47
CA TYR A 264 21.87 -17.06 -18.30
C TYR A 264 20.77 -17.09 -17.26
N ALA A 265 21.18 -17.28 -16.01
CA ALA A 265 20.25 -17.27 -14.87
C ALA A 265 20.82 -16.41 -13.74
N ASN A 266 19.95 -15.66 -13.08
CA ASN A 266 20.30 -14.87 -11.90
C ASN A 266 19.22 -14.94 -10.83
N THR A 267 19.54 -14.48 -9.61
CA THR A 267 18.59 -14.34 -8.50
C THR A 267 19.01 -13.14 -7.65
N SER A 268 18.02 -12.49 -7.02
CA SER A 268 18.24 -11.40 -6.05
C SER A 268 18.68 -11.92 -4.66
N ILE A 269 18.64 -13.24 -4.44
CA ILE A 269 18.99 -13.84 -3.14
C ILE A 269 20.46 -14.22 -3.14
N GLU A 270 21.25 -13.57 -2.31
CA GLU A 270 22.66 -13.88 -2.13
C GLU A 270 22.85 -15.29 -1.56
N GLY A 271 23.77 -16.06 -2.13
CA GLY A 271 24.06 -17.44 -1.72
C GLY A 271 23.04 -18.47 -2.18
N ALA A 272 21.95 -18.09 -2.84
CA ALA A 272 21.00 -19.04 -3.41
C ALA A 272 21.61 -19.81 -4.59
N GLN A 273 21.31 -21.11 -4.66
CA GLN A 273 21.76 -21.99 -5.75
C GLN A 273 20.64 -22.16 -6.77
N ILE A 274 20.89 -21.73 -8.00
CA ILE A 274 20.01 -22.01 -9.12
C ILE A 274 20.33 -23.41 -9.64
N ARG A 275 19.33 -24.28 -9.70
CA ARG A 275 19.43 -25.64 -10.24
C ARG A 275 18.56 -25.74 -11.47
N TYR A 276 18.96 -26.58 -12.41
CA TYR A 276 18.19 -26.87 -13.62
C TYR A 276 18.17 -28.36 -13.92
N THR A 277 17.16 -28.80 -14.64
CA THR A 277 17.09 -30.16 -15.21
C THR A 277 17.05 -30.05 -16.74
N THR A 278 17.40 -31.12 -17.42
CA THR A 278 17.33 -31.21 -18.91
C THR A 278 16.28 -32.19 -19.38
N ASP A 279 15.59 -32.84 -18.47
CA ASP A 279 14.65 -33.93 -18.68
C ASP A 279 13.22 -33.64 -18.12
N GLY A 280 12.98 -32.42 -17.63
CA GLY A 280 11.70 -31.98 -17.11
C GLY A 280 11.48 -32.22 -15.62
#